data_5ed13d0315fea20b39a5ca784eb36e3f
#
_entry.id   5ed13d0315fea20b39a5ca784eb36e3f
#
_cell.length_a   1.000
_cell.length_b   1.000
_cell.length_c   1.000
_cell.angle_alpha   90.00
_cell.angle_beta   90.00
_cell.angle_gamma   90.00
#
_symmetry.space_group_name_H-M   'P 1'
#
loop_
_entity.id
_entity.type
_entity.pdbx_description
1 polymer ?
#
loop_
_entity_poly.entity_id
_entity_poly.type
_entity_poly.pdbx_seq_one_letter_code
_entity_poly.pdbx_strand_id
1 'polypeptide(L)'
;ATEPPVVIPMHSAFGNKLLARYVFDSVVVTNHQAEAPNIYHYIPPKGFPRKLQDTDAVPWNQKKLACMFAANKFAVSRNELYTERRKIIKCFEKNCPENFDLYGAEWPNILSVYKGYAKDKFRTSQKYRFSICLSNVTHVKGCLDEKLFDAMFAGTVPVYQGVDEITEYVPAECFIDYRQFSSPVECLHFLQEMTCKEYEQYRKNIVRFISSEETKKRFSAVGMASAIEAAACAPKKYSERKLWILKLLLLYDKMYHKLCALNRKIEMRKMMEIDA
;
A
#
# COMPACT_ATOMS: atom_id res chain seq x y z
N ALA A 1 -13.71 1.28 5.21
CA ALA A 1 -12.86 2.09 4.32
C ALA A 1 -11.48 1.45 4.21
N THR A 2 -11.00 1.22 3.00
CA THR A 2 -9.72 0.54 2.73
C THR A 2 -8.59 1.53 2.40
N GLU A 3 -8.92 2.71 1.89
CA GLU A 3 -7.96 3.78 1.62
C GLU A 3 -7.98 4.81 2.76
N PRO A 4 -6.81 5.35 3.14
CA PRO A 4 -6.75 6.34 4.20
C PRO A 4 -7.38 7.68 3.80
N PRO A 5 -7.85 8.50 4.78
CA PRO A 5 -8.44 9.80 4.52
C PRO A 5 -7.55 10.77 3.75
N VAL A 6 -6.24 10.62 3.85
CA VAL A 6 -5.28 11.46 3.11
C VAL A 6 -5.33 11.21 1.60
N VAL A 7 -5.78 10.03 1.17
CA VAL A 7 -5.97 9.69 -0.25
C VAL A 7 -7.42 9.92 -0.66
N ILE A 8 -8.38 9.47 0.15
CA ILE A 8 -9.81 9.64 -0.08
C ILE A 8 -10.42 10.37 1.13
N PRO A 9 -10.56 11.70 1.08
CA PRO A 9 -11.02 12.51 2.19
C PRO A 9 -12.39 12.11 2.76
N MET A 10 -13.29 11.58 1.92
CA MET A 10 -14.60 11.10 2.40
C MET A 10 -14.49 9.95 3.40
N HIS A 11 -13.34 9.29 3.49
CA HIS A 11 -13.08 8.28 4.52
C HIS A 11 -12.74 8.88 5.90
N SER A 12 -12.55 10.21 6.02
CA SER A 12 -12.28 10.88 7.28
C SER A 12 -13.40 10.70 8.30
N ALA A 13 -14.64 10.61 7.84
CA ALA A 13 -15.79 10.38 8.71
C ALA A 13 -15.66 9.07 9.52
N PHE A 14 -15.15 8.01 8.90
CA PHE A 14 -14.99 6.71 9.56
C PHE A 14 -13.79 6.65 10.51
N GLY A 15 -12.79 7.51 10.30
CA GLY A 15 -11.64 7.68 11.20
C GLY A 15 -11.82 8.80 12.23
N ASN A 16 -12.92 9.52 12.17
CA ASN A 16 -13.19 10.63 13.09
C ASN A 16 -13.61 10.10 14.47
N LYS A 17 -12.78 10.37 15.49
CA LYS A 17 -13.02 9.94 16.88
C LYS A 17 -14.39 10.38 17.42
N LEU A 18 -14.86 11.57 17.06
CA LEU A 18 -16.15 12.10 17.50
C LEU A 18 -17.30 11.36 16.84
N LEU A 19 -17.23 11.14 15.52
CA LEU A 19 -18.25 10.35 14.83
C LEU A 19 -18.28 8.90 15.32
N ALA A 20 -17.12 8.27 15.47
CA ALA A 20 -17.02 6.93 16.03
C ALA A 20 -17.68 6.87 17.42
N ARG A 21 -17.36 7.83 18.30
CA ARG A 21 -17.83 7.85 19.68
C ARG A 21 -19.32 8.12 19.83
N TYR A 22 -19.91 9.01 19.02
CA TYR A 22 -21.28 9.50 19.23
C TYR A 22 -22.31 8.95 18.23
N VAL A 23 -21.88 8.34 17.14
CA VAL A 23 -22.78 7.91 16.04
C VAL A 23 -22.89 6.40 15.95
N PHE A 24 -21.79 5.69 16.16
CA PHE A 24 -21.74 4.25 15.96
C PHE A 24 -21.57 3.50 17.28
N ASP A 25 -22.20 2.33 17.40
CA ASP A 25 -21.98 1.43 18.52
C ASP A 25 -20.55 0.85 18.45
N SER A 26 -20.13 0.47 17.25
CA SER A 26 -18.78 -0.03 16.96
C SER A 26 -18.34 0.42 15.56
N VAL A 27 -17.05 0.65 15.39
CA VAL A 27 -16.43 1.01 14.12
C VAL A 27 -15.23 0.10 13.88
N VAL A 28 -15.18 -0.55 12.72
CA VAL A 28 -14.06 -1.40 12.32
C VAL A 28 -13.27 -0.69 11.23
N VAL A 29 -12.00 -0.41 11.48
CA VAL A 29 -11.15 0.40 10.59
C VAL A 29 -9.77 -0.22 10.37
N THR A 30 -9.16 0.12 9.24
CA THR A 30 -7.76 -0.22 8.94
C THR A 30 -6.77 0.83 9.42
N ASN A 31 -7.23 2.06 9.66
CA ASN A 31 -6.38 3.15 10.12
C ASN A 31 -6.18 3.07 11.64
N HIS A 32 -5.01 2.61 12.04
CA HIS A 32 -4.66 2.44 13.45
C HIS A 32 -4.33 3.77 14.18
N GLN A 33 -4.36 4.91 13.50
CA GLN A 33 -4.26 6.23 14.14
C GLN A 33 -5.57 6.66 14.80
N ALA A 34 -6.69 6.07 14.40
CA ALA A 34 -7.99 6.35 15.01
C ALA A 34 -8.15 5.51 16.28
N GLU A 35 -8.24 6.16 17.44
CA GLU A 35 -8.41 5.49 18.73
C GLU A 35 -9.66 6.00 19.45
N ALA A 36 -10.56 5.11 19.78
CA ALA A 36 -11.69 5.33 20.66
C ALA A 36 -12.14 3.97 21.25
N PRO A 37 -12.85 3.94 22.38
CA PRO A 37 -13.23 2.68 23.04
C PRO A 37 -14.09 1.73 22.18
N ASN A 38 -14.71 2.23 21.12
CA ASN A 38 -15.55 1.49 20.19
C ASN A 38 -14.94 1.37 18.77
N ILE A 39 -13.66 1.68 18.63
CA ILE A 39 -12.92 1.47 17.38
C ILE A 39 -12.13 0.16 17.48
N TYR A 40 -12.34 -0.71 16.49
CA TYR A 40 -11.67 -1.98 16.34
C TYR A 40 -10.80 -1.93 15.08
N HIS A 41 -9.55 -2.34 15.22
CA HIS A 41 -8.59 -2.31 14.12
C HIS A 41 -8.48 -3.68 13.46
N TYR A 42 -8.34 -3.67 12.15
CA TYR A 42 -8.04 -4.89 11.40
C TYR A 42 -7.06 -4.61 10.27
N ILE A 43 -6.39 -5.67 9.81
CA ILE A 43 -5.59 -5.64 8.60
C ILE A 43 -6.42 -6.28 7.50
N PRO A 44 -6.67 -5.59 6.36
CA PRO A 44 -7.39 -6.19 5.23
C PRO A 44 -6.70 -7.49 4.78
N PRO A 45 -7.47 -8.52 4.42
CA PRO A 45 -6.91 -9.76 3.89
C PRO A 45 -5.92 -9.50 2.76
N LYS A 46 -4.75 -10.17 2.83
CA LYS A 46 -3.64 -10.00 1.87
C LYS A 46 -3.50 -11.17 0.90
N GLY A 47 -4.63 -11.72 0.50
CA GLY A 47 -4.67 -12.83 -0.45
C GLY A 47 -4.46 -14.22 0.16
N PHE A 48 -4.39 -14.34 1.48
CA PHE A 48 -4.31 -15.63 2.17
C PHE A 48 -5.68 -16.33 2.29
N PRO A 49 -5.74 -17.67 2.24
CA PRO A 49 -4.65 -18.57 1.89
C PRO A 49 -4.42 -18.58 0.36
N ARG A 50 -3.23 -18.28 -0.08
CA ARG A 50 -2.81 -18.44 -1.48
C ARG A 50 -1.63 -19.42 -1.53
N LYS A 51 -1.65 -20.32 -2.50
CA LYS A 51 -0.48 -21.14 -2.79
C LYS A 51 0.61 -20.26 -3.37
N LEU A 52 1.84 -20.44 -2.92
CA LEU A 52 3.00 -19.92 -3.60
C LEU A 52 2.96 -20.38 -5.06
N GLN A 53 3.16 -19.45 -5.97
CA GLN A 53 3.36 -19.81 -7.38
C GLN A 53 4.67 -20.62 -7.47
N ASP A 54 4.80 -21.43 -8.52
CA ASP A 54 6.10 -22.01 -8.85
C ASP A 54 7.08 -20.88 -9.14
N THR A 55 7.88 -20.56 -8.12
CA THR A 55 8.75 -19.38 -8.13
C THR A 55 10.05 -19.62 -8.88
N ASP A 56 10.32 -20.86 -9.28
CA ASP A 56 11.55 -21.28 -9.96
C ASP A 56 11.36 -21.43 -11.48
N ALA A 57 10.15 -21.13 -11.97
CA ALA A 57 9.82 -21.20 -13.38
C ALA A 57 10.75 -20.36 -14.30
N VAL A 58 11.37 -19.29 -13.76
CA VAL A 58 12.33 -18.45 -14.48
C VAL A 58 13.64 -18.40 -13.70
N PRO A 59 14.76 -18.88 -14.26
CA PRO A 59 16.08 -18.81 -13.63
C PRO A 59 16.54 -17.37 -13.38
N TRP A 60 17.35 -17.16 -12.34
CA TRP A 60 17.90 -15.86 -11.96
C TRP A 60 18.50 -15.06 -13.10
N ASN A 61 19.33 -15.69 -13.92
CA ASN A 61 20.04 -15.06 -15.05
C ASN A 61 19.14 -14.67 -16.21
N GLN A 62 17.90 -15.20 -16.26
CA GLN A 62 16.89 -14.87 -17.27
C GLN A 62 15.89 -13.83 -16.78
N LYS A 63 15.89 -13.51 -15.47
CA LYS A 63 15.00 -12.49 -14.90
C LYS A 63 15.53 -11.09 -15.21
N LYS A 64 14.64 -10.20 -15.66
CA LYS A 64 14.90 -8.76 -15.64
C LYS A 64 15.10 -8.26 -14.21
N LEU A 65 15.68 -7.07 -14.06
CA LEU A 65 16.00 -6.50 -12.77
C LEU A 65 14.74 -6.23 -11.96
N ALA A 66 13.84 -5.37 -12.43
CA ALA A 66 12.70 -4.94 -11.64
C ALA A 66 11.44 -4.66 -12.47
N CYS A 67 10.29 -4.71 -11.79
CA CYS A 67 9.02 -4.21 -12.32
C CYS A 67 8.31 -3.32 -11.29
N MET A 68 7.37 -2.50 -11.78
CA MET A 68 6.45 -1.74 -10.94
C MET A 68 5.02 -1.90 -11.47
N PHE A 69 4.07 -2.19 -10.56
CA PHE A 69 2.63 -2.22 -10.86
C PHE A 69 1.97 -1.01 -10.19
N ALA A 70 1.71 0.03 -10.95
CA ALA A 70 1.13 1.27 -10.44
C ALA A 70 0.30 1.98 -11.50
N ALA A 71 -0.81 2.62 -11.11
CA ALA A 71 -1.49 3.58 -11.95
C ALA A 71 -0.84 4.97 -11.80
N ASN A 72 -0.90 5.79 -12.87
CA ASN A 72 -0.46 7.17 -12.85
C ASN A 72 -1.48 8.04 -12.13
N LYS A 73 -1.41 8.05 -10.81
CA LYS A 73 -2.31 8.82 -9.95
C LYS A 73 -1.60 9.99 -9.29
N PHE A 74 -2.39 10.94 -8.84
CA PHE A 74 -1.96 12.08 -8.07
C PHE A 74 -2.74 12.16 -6.76
N ALA A 75 -2.11 12.65 -5.71
CA ALA A 75 -2.80 13.04 -4.49
C ALA A 75 -2.12 14.27 -3.90
N VAL A 76 -2.93 15.19 -3.36
CA VAL A 76 -2.42 16.37 -2.66
C VAL A 76 -2.28 16.01 -1.19
N SER A 77 -1.13 15.49 -0.84
CA SER A 77 -0.77 15.14 0.52
C SER A 77 0.75 15.12 0.66
N ARG A 78 1.26 15.62 1.78
CA ARG A 78 2.71 15.53 2.08
C ARG A 78 3.19 14.08 2.24
N ASN A 79 2.26 13.18 2.51
CA ASN A 79 2.55 11.76 2.78
C ASN A 79 2.28 10.87 1.56
N GLU A 80 1.98 11.44 0.39
CA GLU A 80 1.75 10.67 -0.83
C GLU A 80 3.07 10.13 -1.39
N LEU A 81 3.03 8.96 -2.01
CA LEU A 81 4.18 8.31 -2.63
C LEU A 81 4.07 8.23 -4.17
N TYR A 82 3.07 8.87 -4.78
CA TYR A 82 2.94 8.90 -6.23
C TYR A 82 4.06 9.70 -6.90
N THR A 83 4.48 10.80 -6.26
CA THR A 83 5.63 11.60 -6.71
C THR A 83 6.91 10.80 -6.66
N GLU A 84 7.15 10.05 -5.58
CA GLU A 84 8.34 9.20 -5.46
C GLU A 84 8.34 8.06 -6.49
N ARG A 85 7.19 7.44 -6.75
CA ARG A 85 7.06 6.45 -7.84
C ARG A 85 7.50 7.02 -9.19
N ARG A 86 7.09 8.26 -9.52
CA ARG A 86 7.50 8.91 -10.78
C ARG A 86 9.00 9.16 -10.86
N LYS A 87 9.64 9.56 -9.75
CA LYS A 87 11.10 9.70 -9.69
C LYS A 87 11.82 8.37 -9.96
N ILE A 88 11.34 7.28 -9.35
CA ILE A 88 11.87 5.94 -9.59
C ILE A 88 11.71 5.55 -11.05
N ILE A 89 10.51 5.71 -11.63
CA ILE A 89 10.24 5.37 -13.02
C ILE A 89 11.17 6.14 -13.96
N LYS A 90 11.30 7.47 -13.79
CA LYS A 90 12.21 8.30 -14.58
C LYS A 90 13.68 7.85 -14.44
N CYS A 91 14.09 7.49 -13.22
CA CYS A 91 15.44 7.02 -12.95
C CYS A 91 15.73 5.70 -13.66
N PHE A 92 14.83 4.72 -13.52
CA PHE A 92 15.01 3.39 -14.12
C PHE A 92 14.88 3.44 -15.65
N GLU A 93 13.96 4.23 -16.19
CA GLU A 93 13.84 4.46 -17.62
C GLU A 93 15.11 5.06 -18.24
N LYS A 94 15.73 6.01 -17.53
CA LYS A 94 16.98 6.65 -18.00
C LYS A 94 18.19 5.71 -17.93
N ASN A 95 18.32 4.92 -16.87
CA ASN A 95 19.57 4.22 -16.54
C ASN A 95 19.53 2.71 -16.83
N CYS A 96 18.36 2.09 -16.95
CA CYS A 96 18.23 0.65 -17.22
C CYS A 96 16.92 0.27 -17.93
N PRO A 97 16.56 0.92 -19.06
CA PRO A 97 15.25 0.72 -19.71
C PRO A 97 14.98 -0.73 -20.11
N GLU A 98 16.02 -1.47 -20.48
CA GLU A 98 15.87 -2.88 -20.90
C GLU A 98 15.57 -3.83 -19.75
N ASN A 99 15.87 -3.44 -18.50
CA ASN A 99 15.76 -4.28 -17.32
C ASN A 99 14.67 -3.85 -16.35
N PHE A 100 13.85 -2.86 -16.72
CA PHE A 100 12.73 -2.37 -15.93
C PHE A 100 11.46 -2.29 -16.77
N ASP A 101 10.34 -2.78 -16.26
CA ASP A 101 9.05 -2.63 -16.90
C ASP A 101 8.00 -2.06 -15.93
N LEU A 102 7.21 -1.11 -16.45
CA LEU A 102 6.11 -0.45 -15.75
C LEU A 102 4.78 -0.99 -16.27
N TYR A 103 3.91 -1.40 -15.36
CA TYR A 103 2.54 -1.86 -15.63
C TYR A 103 1.52 -1.03 -14.87
N GLY A 104 0.35 -0.79 -15.50
CA GLY A 104 -0.78 -0.13 -14.83
C GLY A 104 -1.56 0.78 -15.76
N ALA A 105 -2.43 1.61 -15.16
CA ALA A 105 -3.31 2.52 -15.90
C ALA A 105 -2.72 3.91 -16.05
N GLU A 106 -3.19 4.63 -17.07
CA GLU A 106 -3.07 6.09 -17.23
C GLU A 106 -1.62 6.60 -17.40
N TRP A 107 -0.66 5.74 -17.74
CA TRP A 107 0.68 6.17 -18.11
C TRP A 107 0.74 6.56 -19.58
N PRO A 108 1.49 7.62 -19.94
CA PRO A 108 1.67 7.99 -21.34
C PRO A 108 2.47 6.92 -22.08
N ASN A 109 2.04 6.61 -23.33
CA ASN A 109 2.69 5.60 -24.16
C ASN A 109 4.10 5.97 -24.65
N ILE A 110 4.53 7.19 -24.36
CA ILE A 110 5.88 7.66 -24.72
C ILE A 110 6.97 7.08 -23.80
N LEU A 111 6.60 6.55 -22.63
CA LEU A 111 7.55 5.88 -21.73
C LEU A 111 7.97 4.53 -22.31
N SER A 112 9.25 4.37 -22.59
CA SER A 112 9.80 3.14 -23.19
C SER A 112 9.61 1.91 -22.31
N VAL A 113 9.60 2.11 -21.00
CA VAL A 113 9.43 1.08 -19.96
C VAL A 113 7.95 0.70 -19.73
N TYR A 114 6.99 1.44 -20.28
CA TYR A 114 5.57 1.16 -20.08
C TYR A 114 5.08 0.01 -20.96
N LYS A 115 4.46 -1.00 -20.33
CA LYS A 115 3.99 -2.23 -20.99
C LYS A 115 2.47 -2.42 -20.91
N GLY A 116 1.72 -1.37 -20.53
CA GLY A 116 0.26 -1.46 -20.41
C GLY A 116 -0.20 -2.26 -19.19
N TYR A 117 -1.29 -2.99 -19.33
CA TYR A 117 -1.84 -3.85 -18.29
C TYR A 117 -1.23 -5.25 -18.30
N ALA A 118 -0.86 -5.76 -17.14
CA ALA A 118 -0.51 -7.16 -16.98
C ALA A 118 -1.80 -8.00 -16.88
N LYS A 119 -2.03 -8.91 -17.84
CA LYS A 119 -3.18 -9.84 -17.81
C LYS A 119 -3.14 -10.76 -16.58
N ASP A 120 -1.95 -11.23 -16.23
CA ASP A 120 -1.68 -12.00 -15.03
C ASP A 120 -0.50 -11.36 -14.30
N LYS A 121 -0.81 -10.63 -13.23
CA LYS A 121 0.16 -9.89 -12.44
C LYS A 121 1.22 -10.82 -11.83
N PHE A 122 0.81 -12.02 -11.37
CA PHE A 122 1.73 -12.94 -10.70
C PHE A 122 2.72 -13.57 -11.69
N ARG A 123 2.24 -14.12 -12.78
CA ARG A 123 3.10 -14.67 -13.85
C ARG A 123 3.99 -13.59 -14.48
N THR A 124 3.48 -12.38 -14.57
CA THR A 124 4.28 -11.25 -15.07
C THR A 124 5.40 -10.93 -14.10
N SER A 125 5.10 -10.84 -12.80
CA SER A 125 6.09 -10.55 -11.74
C SER A 125 7.22 -11.58 -11.69
N GLN A 126 6.94 -12.86 -11.93
CA GLN A 126 7.96 -13.93 -11.92
C GLN A 126 9.14 -13.71 -12.89
N LYS A 127 8.95 -12.87 -13.92
CA LYS A 127 10.00 -12.51 -14.89
C LYS A 127 11.02 -11.52 -14.34
N TYR A 128 10.84 -11.04 -13.12
CA TYR A 128 11.68 -10.02 -12.49
C TYR A 128 12.27 -10.52 -11.19
N ARG A 129 13.44 -9.97 -10.84
CA ARG A 129 14.06 -10.21 -9.53
C ARG A 129 13.33 -9.43 -8.45
N PHE A 130 13.06 -8.15 -8.72
CA PHE A 130 12.49 -7.22 -7.75
C PHE A 130 11.15 -6.67 -8.22
N SER A 131 10.27 -6.38 -7.26
CA SER A 131 9.04 -5.63 -7.49
C SER A 131 9.07 -4.35 -6.66
N ILE A 132 8.97 -3.19 -7.30
CA ILE A 132 8.93 -1.90 -6.61
C ILE A 132 7.53 -1.70 -6.04
N CYS A 133 7.41 -1.75 -4.72
CA CYS A 133 6.17 -1.82 -3.97
C CYS A 133 5.99 -0.57 -3.08
N LEU A 134 5.95 0.62 -3.67
CA LEU A 134 5.60 1.81 -2.90
C LEU A 134 4.10 1.88 -2.69
N SER A 135 3.69 2.06 -1.44
CA SER A 135 2.29 2.29 -1.06
C SER A 135 1.77 3.61 -1.63
N ASN A 136 0.46 3.85 -1.53
CA ASN A 136 -0.12 5.13 -1.95
C ASN A 136 0.30 6.27 -1.03
N VAL A 137 0.56 5.94 0.24
CA VAL A 137 0.93 6.90 1.30
C VAL A 137 1.94 6.28 2.26
N THR A 138 2.68 7.15 2.95
CA THR A 138 3.51 6.84 4.13
C THR A 138 2.94 7.55 5.37
N HIS A 139 3.49 7.26 6.55
CA HIS A 139 3.09 7.88 7.84
C HIS A 139 1.60 7.71 8.19
N VAL A 140 0.96 6.63 7.73
CA VAL A 140 -0.41 6.27 8.10
C VAL A 140 -0.41 4.87 8.72
N LYS A 141 -0.41 4.82 10.05
CA LYS A 141 -0.32 3.58 10.82
C LYS A 141 -1.41 2.58 10.43
N GLY A 142 -1.03 1.32 10.22
CA GLY A 142 -1.93 0.22 9.86
C GLY A 142 -2.38 0.20 8.39
N CYS A 143 -1.98 1.19 7.59
CA CYS A 143 -2.36 1.27 6.17
C CYS A 143 -1.45 0.38 5.28
N LEU A 144 -1.35 -0.88 5.61
CA LEU A 144 -0.61 -1.88 4.85
C LEU A 144 -1.38 -2.24 3.58
N ASP A 145 -0.78 -2.05 2.41
CA ASP A 145 -1.41 -2.41 1.12
C ASP A 145 -1.07 -3.86 0.67
N GLU A 146 -1.63 -4.27 -0.45
CA GLU A 146 -1.47 -5.62 -0.99
C GLU A 146 -0.18 -5.81 -1.78
N LYS A 147 0.47 -4.74 -2.26
CA LYS A 147 1.58 -4.82 -3.23
C LYS A 147 2.77 -5.64 -2.73
N LEU A 148 3.09 -5.46 -1.44
CA LEU A 148 4.15 -6.20 -0.76
C LEU A 148 3.90 -7.71 -0.80
N PHE A 149 2.69 -8.14 -0.43
CA PHE A 149 2.31 -9.55 -0.41
C PHE A 149 2.17 -10.15 -1.81
N ASP A 150 1.63 -9.38 -2.76
CA ASP A 150 1.54 -9.81 -4.15
C ASP A 150 2.92 -10.12 -4.75
N ALA A 151 3.93 -9.29 -4.45
CA ALA A 151 5.31 -9.54 -4.85
C ALA A 151 5.86 -10.81 -4.21
N MET A 152 5.65 -11.00 -2.89
CA MET A 152 6.06 -12.20 -2.17
C MET A 152 5.44 -13.47 -2.74
N PHE A 153 4.12 -13.47 -2.99
CA PHE A 153 3.42 -14.61 -3.59
C PHE A 153 3.86 -14.92 -5.02
N ALA A 154 4.31 -13.91 -5.76
CA ALA A 154 4.87 -14.09 -7.09
C ALA A 154 6.34 -14.59 -7.05
N GLY A 155 6.96 -14.66 -5.87
CA GLY A 155 8.36 -15.07 -5.73
C GLY A 155 9.37 -14.02 -6.15
N THR A 156 8.99 -12.75 -6.16
CA THR A 156 9.90 -11.60 -6.33
C THR A 156 10.26 -11.01 -4.97
N VAL A 157 11.42 -10.38 -4.86
CA VAL A 157 11.80 -9.64 -3.65
C VAL A 157 11.21 -8.22 -3.73
N PRO A 158 10.34 -7.82 -2.78
CA PRO A 158 9.77 -6.49 -2.79
C PRO A 158 10.78 -5.43 -2.34
N VAL A 159 10.80 -4.31 -3.05
CA VAL A 159 11.41 -3.04 -2.60
C VAL A 159 10.27 -2.16 -2.10
N TYR A 160 10.19 -1.95 -0.79
CA TYR A 160 8.98 -1.43 -0.15
C TYR A 160 9.19 -0.08 0.53
N GLN A 161 8.18 0.78 0.37
CA GLN A 161 7.95 1.94 1.24
C GLN A 161 6.44 2.13 1.43
N GLY A 162 6.02 2.35 2.68
CA GLY A 162 4.62 2.54 3.04
C GLY A 162 4.49 2.91 4.51
N VAL A 163 3.88 2.03 5.30
CA VAL A 163 3.72 2.23 6.75
C VAL A 163 5.07 2.25 7.45
N ASP A 164 5.21 3.13 8.44
CA ASP A 164 6.49 3.30 9.14
C ASP A 164 6.85 2.07 9.97
N GLU A 165 5.85 1.47 10.58
CA GLU A 165 5.95 0.29 11.44
C GLU A 165 5.91 -1.04 10.68
N ILE A 166 6.38 -1.07 9.44
CA ILE A 166 6.31 -2.27 8.59
C ILE A 166 6.90 -3.53 9.26
N THR A 167 7.93 -3.36 10.06
CA THR A 167 8.59 -4.47 10.75
C THR A 167 7.75 -5.10 11.87
N GLU A 168 6.69 -4.44 12.33
CA GLU A 168 5.68 -5.05 13.22
C GLU A 168 4.77 -6.05 12.47
N TYR A 169 4.74 -5.99 11.15
CA TYR A 169 3.89 -6.80 10.28
C TYR A 169 4.67 -7.85 9.51
N VAL A 170 5.84 -7.49 8.99
CA VAL A 170 6.66 -8.30 8.09
C VAL A 170 8.12 -8.22 8.54
N PRO A 171 8.80 -9.36 8.72
CA PRO A 171 10.22 -9.37 9.08
C PRO A 171 11.08 -8.58 8.10
N ALA A 172 12.04 -7.82 8.61
CA ALA A 172 12.91 -6.96 7.79
C ALA A 172 13.69 -7.73 6.71
N GLU A 173 14.01 -8.99 6.98
CA GLU A 173 14.69 -9.89 6.03
C GLU A 173 13.80 -10.39 4.88
N CYS A 174 12.52 -9.99 4.82
CA CYS A 174 11.57 -10.36 3.77
C CYS A 174 11.38 -9.30 2.68
N PHE A 175 11.98 -8.13 2.82
CA PHE A 175 11.87 -7.05 1.85
C PHE A 175 13.09 -6.13 1.91
N ILE A 176 13.27 -5.30 0.87
CA ILE A 176 14.26 -4.23 0.84
C ILE A 176 13.53 -2.94 1.21
N ASP A 177 13.93 -2.30 2.30
CA ASP A 177 13.32 -1.04 2.72
C ASP A 177 13.84 0.10 1.85
N TYR A 178 12.96 0.69 1.03
CA TYR A 178 13.35 1.79 0.14
C TYR A 178 13.83 3.02 0.89
N ARG A 179 13.42 3.21 2.14
CA ARG A 179 13.81 4.34 3.00
C ARG A 179 15.31 4.37 3.35
N GLN A 180 16.02 3.27 3.17
CA GLN A 180 17.47 3.22 3.38
C GLN A 180 18.27 3.95 2.31
N PHE A 181 17.65 4.24 1.16
CA PHE A 181 18.32 4.90 0.04
C PHE A 181 18.04 6.40 0.03
N SER A 182 19.07 7.19 -0.22
CA SER A 182 18.97 8.66 -0.36
C SER A 182 18.37 9.08 -1.71
N SER A 183 18.41 8.19 -2.70
CA SER A 183 17.91 8.47 -4.05
C SER A 183 17.48 7.20 -4.81
N PRO A 184 16.64 7.33 -5.86
CA PRO A 184 16.33 6.23 -6.76
C PRO A 184 17.57 5.62 -7.45
N VAL A 185 18.62 6.40 -7.66
CA VAL A 185 19.89 5.94 -8.29
C VAL A 185 20.63 5.00 -7.35
N GLU A 186 20.72 5.33 -6.08
CA GLU A 186 21.32 4.47 -5.06
C GLU A 186 20.57 3.14 -4.93
N CYS A 187 19.25 3.20 -4.90
CA CYS A 187 18.41 1.99 -4.93
C CYS A 187 18.70 1.13 -6.18
N LEU A 188 18.76 1.75 -7.36
CA LEU A 188 19.06 1.04 -8.60
C LEU A 188 20.42 0.33 -8.54
N HIS A 189 21.48 1.01 -8.10
CA HIS A 189 22.81 0.42 -7.97
C HIS A 189 22.80 -0.75 -6.99
N PHE A 190 22.18 -0.60 -5.82
CA PHE A 190 22.04 -1.68 -4.85
C PHE A 190 21.36 -2.93 -5.46
N LEU A 191 20.31 -2.74 -6.24
CA LEU A 191 19.61 -3.86 -6.89
C LEU A 191 20.46 -4.52 -7.99
N GLN A 192 21.27 -3.75 -8.71
CA GLN A 192 22.16 -4.26 -9.75
C GLN A 192 23.33 -5.06 -9.18
N GLU A 193 23.86 -4.65 -8.04
CA GLU A 193 25.02 -5.27 -7.36
C GLU A 193 24.61 -6.50 -6.54
N MET A 194 23.33 -6.68 -6.22
CA MET A 194 22.88 -7.83 -5.43
C MET A 194 23.22 -9.16 -6.11
N THR A 195 23.91 -10.01 -5.37
CA THR A 195 24.26 -11.36 -5.84
C THR A 195 23.06 -12.31 -5.83
N CYS A 196 23.14 -13.39 -6.63
CA CYS A 196 22.14 -14.45 -6.61
C CYS A 196 21.98 -15.06 -5.20
N LYS A 197 23.08 -15.21 -4.44
CA LYS A 197 23.04 -15.78 -3.08
C LYS A 197 22.26 -14.89 -2.11
N GLU A 198 22.45 -13.59 -2.15
CA GLU A 198 21.71 -12.64 -1.31
C GLU A 198 20.24 -12.62 -1.67
N TYR A 199 19.91 -12.57 -2.96
CA TYR A 199 18.55 -12.65 -3.45
C TYR A 199 17.83 -13.93 -2.99
N GLU A 200 18.47 -15.10 -3.11
CA GLU A 200 17.89 -16.36 -2.65
C GLU A 200 17.70 -16.40 -1.13
N GLN A 201 18.52 -15.67 -0.36
CA GLN A 201 18.29 -15.54 1.07
C GLN A 201 16.99 -14.77 1.37
N TYR A 202 16.73 -13.65 0.67
CA TYR A 202 15.43 -12.96 0.78
C TYR A 202 14.28 -13.90 0.42
N ARG A 203 14.38 -14.63 -0.68
CA ARG A 203 13.34 -15.58 -1.11
C ARG A 203 13.04 -16.64 -0.05
N LYS A 204 14.07 -17.25 0.54
CA LYS A 204 13.91 -18.23 1.61
C LYS A 204 13.19 -17.64 2.83
N ASN A 205 13.52 -16.43 3.22
CA ASN A 205 12.87 -15.74 4.32
C ASN A 205 11.40 -15.43 3.99
N ILE A 206 11.11 -14.95 2.78
CA ILE A 206 9.75 -14.72 2.29
C ILE A 206 8.93 -16.01 2.34
N VAL A 207 9.44 -17.12 1.80
CA VAL A 207 8.74 -18.42 1.81
C VAL A 207 8.42 -18.85 3.25
N ARG A 208 9.39 -18.75 4.15
CA ARG A 208 9.20 -19.08 5.58
C ARG A 208 8.08 -18.23 6.18
N PHE A 209 8.12 -16.91 5.97
CA PHE A 209 7.15 -15.97 6.50
C PHE A 209 5.73 -16.25 5.99
N ILE A 210 5.51 -16.28 4.66
CA ILE A 210 4.16 -16.45 4.10
C ILE A 210 3.59 -17.85 4.26
N SER A 211 4.44 -18.85 4.56
CA SER A 211 4.00 -20.24 4.82
C SER A 211 3.62 -20.48 6.27
N SER A 212 3.97 -19.59 7.21
CA SER A 212 3.66 -19.78 8.63
C SER A 212 2.15 -19.67 8.90
N GLU A 213 1.64 -20.48 9.81
CA GLU A 213 0.22 -20.48 10.18
C GLU A 213 -0.18 -19.16 10.87
N GLU A 214 0.73 -18.56 11.62
CA GLU A 214 0.52 -17.24 12.24
C GLU A 214 0.28 -16.15 11.18
N THR A 215 1.14 -16.09 10.17
CA THR A 215 1.01 -15.14 9.05
C THR A 215 -0.28 -15.36 8.28
N LYS A 216 -0.61 -16.62 7.95
CA LYS A 216 -1.86 -16.97 7.29
C LYS A 216 -3.08 -16.53 8.09
N LYS A 217 -3.11 -16.80 9.40
CA LYS A 217 -4.21 -16.36 10.28
C LYS A 217 -4.31 -14.84 10.34
N ARG A 218 -3.18 -14.15 10.55
CA ARG A 218 -3.13 -12.68 10.71
C ARG A 218 -3.61 -11.94 9.47
N PHE A 219 -3.22 -12.38 8.27
CA PHE A 219 -3.47 -11.70 7.00
C PHE A 219 -4.57 -12.34 6.13
N SER A 220 -5.33 -13.27 6.68
CA SER A 220 -6.50 -13.87 6.03
C SER A 220 -7.81 -13.20 6.41
N ALA A 221 -8.89 -13.66 5.81
CA ALA A 221 -10.26 -13.26 6.19
C ALA A 221 -10.59 -13.60 7.66
N VAL A 222 -9.93 -14.58 8.27
CA VAL A 222 -10.12 -14.95 9.68
C VAL A 222 -9.76 -13.80 10.62
N GLY A 223 -8.61 -13.14 10.39
CA GLY A 223 -8.20 -11.98 11.21
C GLY A 223 -9.19 -10.82 11.12
N MET A 224 -9.74 -10.56 9.92
CA MET A 224 -10.79 -9.56 9.74
C MET A 224 -12.11 -9.98 10.42
N ALA A 225 -12.51 -11.23 10.29
CA ALA A 225 -13.72 -11.76 10.91
C ALA A 225 -13.67 -11.64 12.44
N SER A 226 -12.53 -11.95 13.06
CA SER A 226 -12.34 -11.79 14.51
C SER A 226 -12.52 -10.34 14.99
N ALA A 227 -12.03 -9.35 14.23
CA ALA A 227 -12.23 -7.95 14.56
C ALA A 227 -13.71 -7.51 14.43
N ILE A 228 -14.41 -8.02 13.41
CA ILE A 228 -15.85 -7.78 13.20
C ILE A 228 -16.66 -8.42 14.33
N GLU A 229 -16.35 -9.66 14.71
CA GLU A 229 -17.00 -10.37 15.80
C GLU A 229 -16.82 -9.63 17.13
N ALA A 230 -15.59 -9.22 17.46
CA ALA A 230 -15.31 -8.42 18.65
C ALA A 230 -16.11 -7.12 18.66
N ALA A 231 -16.23 -6.45 17.52
CA ALA A 231 -17.03 -5.22 17.37
C ALA A 231 -18.54 -5.48 17.50
N ALA A 232 -19.05 -6.60 16.99
CA ALA A 232 -20.45 -6.98 17.06
C ALA A 232 -20.90 -7.43 18.45
N CYS A 233 -20.03 -8.13 19.17
CA CYS A 233 -20.26 -8.62 20.53
C CYS A 233 -20.02 -7.56 21.62
N ALA A 234 -19.45 -6.41 21.25
CA ALA A 234 -19.19 -5.33 22.21
C ALA A 234 -20.49 -4.78 22.83
N PRO A 235 -20.47 -4.47 24.14
CA PRO A 235 -21.66 -3.89 24.78
C PRO A 235 -22.02 -2.55 24.14
N LYS A 236 -23.30 -2.41 23.77
CA LYS A 236 -23.85 -1.16 23.23
C LYS A 236 -23.79 -0.08 24.31
N LYS A 237 -22.89 0.89 24.15
CA LYS A 237 -22.65 1.95 25.17
C LYS A 237 -23.61 3.12 25.06
N TYR A 238 -24.40 3.22 23.97
CA TYR A 238 -25.17 4.43 23.69
C TYR A 238 -26.65 4.09 23.41
N SER A 239 -27.48 4.16 24.45
CA SER A 239 -28.94 3.99 24.35
C SER A 239 -29.66 5.25 23.85
N GLU A 240 -29.05 6.45 24.01
CA GLU A 240 -29.64 7.71 23.57
C GLU A 240 -28.68 8.47 22.64
N ARG A 241 -28.90 8.30 21.36
CA ARG A 241 -28.18 9.05 20.34
C ARG A 241 -28.75 10.45 20.22
N LYS A 242 -27.98 11.47 20.55
CA LYS A 242 -28.38 12.86 20.37
C LYS A 242 -28.36 13.19 18.87
N LEU A 243 -29.50 13.01 18.21
CA LEU A 243 -29.67 13.17 16.76
C LEU A 243 -29.20 14.54 16.23
N TRP A 244 -29.26 15.57 17.06
CA TRP A 244 -28.77 16.90 16.70
C TRP A 244 -27.24 16.96 16.61
N ILE A 245 -26.51 16.23 17.45
CA ILE A 245 -25.04 16.12 17.38
C ILE A 245 -24.65 15.43 16.08
N LEU A 246 -25.36 14.35 15.71
CA LEU A 246 -25.15 13.68 14.44
C LEU A 246 -25.34 14.63 13.25
N LYS A 247 -26.42 15.44 13.24
CA LYS A 247 -26.66 16.42 12.18
C LYS A 247 -25.54 17.46 12.09
N LEU A 248 -25.05 17.97 13.22
CA LEU A 248 -23.93 18.92 13.26
C LEU A 248 -22.60 18.30 12.78
N LEU A 249 -22.30 17.08 13.20
CA LEU A 249 -21.09 16.38 12.76
C LEU A 249 -21.12 16.05 11.28
N LEU A 250 -22.27 15.63 10.73
CA LEU A 250 -22.45 15.39 9.30
C LEU A 250 -22.35 16.68 8.48
N LEU A 251 -22.85 17.80 9.01
CA LEU A 251 -22.73 19.11 8.38
C LEU A 251 -21.26 19.57 8.35
N TYR A 252 -20.56 19.45 9.50
CA TYR A 252 -19.13 19.74 9.60
C TYR A 252 -18.31 18.89 8.63
N ASP A 253 -18.54 17.60 8.58
CA ASP A 253 -17.87 16.67 7.67
C ASP A 253 -18.09 17.06 6.20
N LYS A 254 -19.32 17.42 5.84
CA LYS A 254 -19.68 17.89 4.49
C LYS A 254 -18.99 19.20 4.12
N MET A 255 -18.86 20.14 5.06
CA MET A 255 -18.12 21.40 4.87
C MET A 255 -16.61 21.15 4.74
N TYR A 256 -16.04 20.33 5.61
CA TYR A 256 -14.63 19.95 5.58
C TYR A 256 -14.25 19.30 4.24
N HIS A 257 -15.08 18.38 3.73
CA HIS A 257 -14.85 17.76 2.42
C HIS A 257 -14.91 18.73 1.26
N LYS A 258 -15.82 19.72 1.30
CA LYS A 258 -15.87 20.77 0.28
C LYS A 258 -14.59 21.61 0.29
N LEU A 259 -14.10 22.01 1.46
CA LEU A 259 -12.86 22.75 1.60
C LEU A 259 -11.64 21.93 1.14
N CYS A 260 -11.55 20.67 1.51
CA CYS A 260 -10.48 19.78 1.04
C CYS A 260 -10.51 19.59 -0.49
N ALA A 261 -11.70 19.47 -1.09
CA ALA A 261 -11.85 19.37 -2.54
C ALA A 261 -11.45 20.66 -3.27
N LEU A 262 -11.75 21.82 -2.68
CA LEU A 262 -11.36 23.11 -3.24
C LEU A 262 -9.83 23.30 -3.17
N ASN A 263 -9.22 23.06 -2.01
CA ASN A 263 -7.77 23.11 -1.85
C ASN A 263 -7.06 22.18 -2.84
N ARG A 264 -7.58 20.96 -3.03
CA ARG A 264 -7.03 20.00 -3.98
C ARG A 264 -7.04 20.52 -5.42
N LYS A 265 -8.14 21.17 -5.85
CA LYS A 265 -8.22 21.80 -7.19
C LYS A 265 -7.19 22.91 -7.37
N ILE A 266 -6.97 23.72 -6.33
CA ILE A 266 -5.98 24.81 -6.36
C ILE A 266 -4.56 24.24 -6.46
N GLU A 267 -4.24 23.26 -5.65
CA GLU A 267 -2.91 22.62 -5.65
C GLU A 267 -2.63 21.86 -6.95
N MET A 268 -3.62 21.14 -7.50
CA MET A 268 -3.47 20.49 -8.81
C MET A 268 -3.21 21.49 -9.94
N ARG A 269 -3.86 22.66 -9.93
CA ARG A 269 -3.56 23.72 -10.92
C ARG A 269 -2.13 24.21 -10.81
N LYS A 270 -1.65 24.49 -9.58
CA LYS A 270 -0.25 24.89 -9.34
C LYS A 270 0.76 23.83 -9.80
N MET A 271 0.46 22.54 -9.59
CA MET A 271 1.35 21.46 -10.05
C MET A 271 1.40 21.33 -11.58
N MET A 272 0.26 21.53 -12.27
CA MET A 272 0.22 21.51 -13.73
C MET A 272 0.94 22.71 -14.37
N GLU A 273 1.02 23.86 -13.66
CA GLU A 273 1.78 25.03 -14.09
C GLU A 273 3.30 24.87 -13.90
N ILE A 274 3.75 23.96 -13.02
CA ILE A 274 5.17 23.67 -12.78
C ILE A 274 5.72 22.59 -13.73
N ASP A 275 4.86 21.73 -14.28
CA ASP A 275 5.23 20.67 -15.24
C ASP A 275 5.09 21.12 -16.72
N ALA A 276 4.63 22.35 -16.99
CA ALA A 276 4.54 22.99 -18.29
C ALA A 276 5.73 23.93 -18.55
#